data_db422524e0e1bc2c1e77ec91f20e1343
#
_entry.id   db422524e0e1bc2c1e77ec91f20e1343
#
_cell.length_a   1.000
_cell.length_b   1.000
_cell.length_c   1.000
_cell.angle_alpha   90.00
_cell.angle_beta   90.00
_cell.angle_gamma   90.00
#
_symmetry.space_group_name_H-M   'P 1'
#
loop_
_entity.id
_entity.type
_entity.pdbx_description
1 polymer ?
#
loop_
_entity_poly.entity_id
_entity_poly.type
_entity_poly.pdbx_seq_one_letter_code
_entity_poly.pdbx_strand_id
1 'polypeptide(L)'
;NFLVQILNDLKRGDLIISKRGKTGGYLLARDPREINLLDITKAADPGMLSNHVPGEGESGRAIHDAWNQIHESLIKELSSITLDSLTTQTPMFYI
;
A
#
# COMPACT_ATOMS: atom_id res chain seq x y z
N ASN A 1 -18.76 -5.70 4.62
CA ASN A 1 -17.68 -6.33 5.36
C ASN A 1 -16.35 -5.67 5.03
N PHE A 2 -15.60 -5.37 6.06
CA PHE A 2 -14.33 -4.66 5.93
C PHE A 2 -13.30 -5.47 5.11
N LEU A 3 -13.22 -6.76 5.37
CA LEU A 3 -12.29 -7.62 4.65
C LEU A 3 -12.61 -7.70 3.16
N VAL A 4 -13.88 -7.82 2.83
CA VAL A 4 -14.31 -7.87 1.43
C VAL A 4 -13.95 -6.57 0.71
N GLN A 5 -14.09 -5.45 1.40
CA GLN A 5 -13.76 -4.16 0.82
C GLN A 5 -12.25 -4.06 0.52
N ILE A 6 -11.41 -4.51 1.43
CA ILE A 6 -9.96 -4.52 1.23
C ILE A 6 -9.59 -5.41 0.04
N LEU A 7 -10.18 -6.59 -0.05
CA LEU A 7 -9.91 -7.51 -1.15
C LEU A 7 -10.33 -6.89 -2.49
N ASN A 8 -11.47 -6.22 -2.51
CA ASN A 8 -11.92 -5.54 -3.73
C ASN A 8 -10.99 -4.39 -4.11
N ASP A 9 -10.47 -3.66 -3.14
CA ASP A 9 -9.53 -2.58 -3.39
C ASP A 9 -8.24 -3.11 -3.98
N LEU A 10 -7.71 -4.20 -3.45
CA LEU A 10 -6.50 -4.83 -3.95
C LEU A 10 -6.70 -5.37 -5.36
N LYS A 11 -7.88 -5.93 -5.63
CA LYS A 11 -8.22 -6.43 -6.96
C LYS A 11 -8.30 -5.28 -7.97
N ARG A 12 -8.88 -4.17 -7.56
CA ARG A 12 -8.98 -2.98 -8.42
C ARG A 12 -7.60 -2.41 -8.74
N GLY A 13 -6.66 -2.54 -7.81
CA GLY A 13 -5.29 -2.12 -8.01
C GLY A 13 -4.43 -3.13 -8.76
N ASP A 14 -5.01 -4.19 -9.27
CA ASP A 14 -4.33 -5.25 -10.02
C ASP A 14 -3.24 -5.96 -9.21
N LEU A 15 -3.42 -6.04 -7.91
CA LEU A 15 -2.50 -6.74 -7.03
C LEU A 15 -2.91 -8.19 -6.82
N ILE A 16 -4.20 -8.46 -6.86
CA ILE A 16 -4.74 -9.81 -6.70
C ILE A 16 -5.80 -10.07 -7.76
N ILE A 17 -6.03 -11.34 -8.02
CA ILE A 17 -7.12 -11.80 -8.88
C ILE A 17 -7.94 -12.80 -8.11
N SER A 18 -9.22 -12.90 -8.43
CA SER A 18 -10.09 -13.88 -7.82
C SER A 18 -10.09 -15.16 -8.66
N LYS A 19 -10.12 -16.30 -7.98
CA LYS A 19 -10.16 -17.60 -8.61
C LYS A 19 -11.50 -18.28 -8.29
N ARG A 20 -12.19 -18.74 -9.31
CA ARG A 20 -13.46 -19.46 -9.15
C ARG A 20 -13.21 -20.96 -9.01
N GLY A 21 -14.14 -21.64 -8.36
CA GLY A 21 -14.11 -23.09 -8.24
C GLY A 21 -14.18 -23.54 -6.78
N LYS A 22 -14.10 -24.86 -6.59
CA LYS A 22 -14.17 -25.44 -5.25
C LYS A 22 -13.03 -25.01 -4.35
N THR A 23 -11.90 -24.78 -4.97
CA THR A 23 -10.71 -24.28 -4.27
C THR A 23 -10.51 -22.81 -4.53
N GLY A 24 -11.61 -22.09 -4.75
CA GLY A 24 -11.56 -20.68 -5.09
C GLY A 24 -10.98 -19.84 -3.99
N GLY A 25 -10.56 -18.65 -4.34
CA GLY A 25 -9.95 -17.72 -3.41
C GLY A 25 -9.29 -16.61 -4.18
N TYR A 26 -8.18 -16.12 -3.66
CA TYR A 26 -7.43 -15.02 -4.26
C TYR A 26 -6.01 -15.43 -4.53
N LEU A 27 -5.49 -14.97 -5.65
CA LEU A 27 -4.11 -15.19 -6.05
C LEU A 27 -3.45 -13.85 -6.31
N LEU A 28 -2.14 -13.81 -6.15
CA LEU A 28 -1.39 -12.61 -6.52
C LEU A 28 -1.42 -12.45 -8.04
N ALA A 29 -1.68 -11.23 -8.49
CA ALA A 29 -1.70 -10.92 -9.92
C ALA A 29 -0.29 -10.75 -10.48
N ARG A 30 0.68 -10.47 -9.60
CA ARG A 30 2.07 -10.26 -9.98
C ARG A 30 2.98 -10.99 -8.99
N ASP A 31 4.24 -11.16 -9.39
CA ASP A 31 5.27 -11.76 -8.53
C ASP A 31 5.38 -10.93 -7.24
N PRO A 32 5.42 -11.58 -6.07
CA PRO A 32 5.56 -10.85 -4.80
C PRO A 32 6.83 -10.00 -4.73
N ARG A 33 7.83 -10.29 -5.54
CA ARG A 33 9.04 -9.45 -5.62
C ARG A 33 8.78 -8.16 -6.37
N GLU A 34 7.69 -8.08 -7.13
CA GLU A 34 7.31 -6.90 -7.89
C GLU A 34 6.22 -6.09 -7.22
N ILE A 35 5.69 -6.56 -6.11
CA ILE A 35 4.67 -5.86 -5.32
C ILE A 35 5.35 -5.27 -4.09
N ASN A 36 5.29 -3.96 -3.93
CA ASN A 36 5.85 -3.30 -2.77
C ASN A 36 4.74 -2.70 -1.90
N LEU A 37 5.13 -2.20 -0.73
CA LEU A 37 4.16 -1.62 0.20
C LEU A 37 3.48 -0.38 -0.36
N LEU A 38 4.16 0.35 -1.25
CA LEU A 38 3.55 1.50 -1.90
C LEU A 38 2.35 1.09 -2.76
N ASP A 39 2.51 0.01 -3.53
CA ASP A 39 1.42 -0.52 -4.36
C ASP A 39 0.22 -0.91 -3.49
N ILE A 40 0.49 -1.59 -2.39
CA ILE A 40 -0.56 -2.05 -1.47
C ILE A 40 -1.27 -0.85 -0.83
N THR A 41 -0.50 0.13 -0.39
CA THR A 41 -1.06 1.32 0.25
C THR A 41 -1.91 2.13 -0.72
N LYS A 42 -1.46 2.29 -1.95
CA LYS A 42 -2.23 3.01 -2.97
C LYS A 42 -3.57 2.34 -3.25
N ALA A 43 -3.58 1.01 -3.23
CA ALA A 43 -4.79 0.26 -3.51
C ALA A 43 -5.75 0.25 -2.33
N ALA A 44 -5.22 0.00 -1.13
CA ALA A 44 -6.05 -0.22 0.05
C ALA A 44 -6.43 1.07 0.77
N ASP A 45 -5.54 2.05 0.77
CA ASP A 45 -5.78 3.31 1.50
C ASP A 45 -5.07 4.47 0.80
N PRO A 46 -5.59 4.90 -0.35
CA PRO A 46 -4.96 6.00 -1.09
C PRO A 46 -4.93 7.30 -0.31
N GLY A 47 -5.86 7.48 0.64
CA GLY A 47 -5.89 8.67 1.48
C GLY A 47 -4.67 8.81 2.37
N MET A 48 -4.04 7.70 2.71
CA MET A 48 -2.83 7.70 3.54
C MET A 48 -1.67 8.43 2.86
N LEU A 49 -1.66 8.43 1.52
CA LEU A 49 -0.62 9.08 0.74
C LEU A 49 -0.99 10.49 0.33
N SER A 50 -2.19 10.96 0.68
CA SER A 50 -2.61 12.31 0.38
C SER A 50 -1.83 13.32 1.22
N ASN A 51 -1.42 14.39 0.59
CA ASN A 51 -0.67 15.44 1.26
C ASN A 51 -1.59 16.66 1.43
N HIS A 52 -2.28 16.71 2.56
CA HIS A 52 -3.26 17.76 2.86
C HIS A 52 -2.84 18.59 4.07
N VAL A 53 -1.70 19.24 3.97
CA VAL A 53 -1.27 20.16 5.01
C VAL A 53 -1.56 21.58 4.55
N PRO A 54 -2.33 22.35 5.33
CA PRO A 54 -2.57 23.75 4.96
C PRO A 54 -1.26 24.50 4.87
N GLY A 55 -1.05 25.19 3.74
CA GLY A 55 0.19 25.89 3.49
C GLY A 55 0.05 27.40 3.48
N GLU A 56 -0.90 27.94 4.23
CA GLU A 56 -1.13 29.39 4.26
C GLU A 56 -0.16 30.08 5.21
N GLY A 57 0.42 31.18 4.75
CA GLY A 57 1.36 31.97 5.52
C GLY A 57 2.76 31.35 5.54
N GLU A 58 3.69 32.06 6.19
CA GLU A 58 5.08 31.62 6.26
C GLU A 58 5.23 30.37 7.11
N SER A 59 4.55 30.32 8.25
CA SER A 59 4.58 29.13 9.11
C SER A 59 3.98 27.92 8.41
N GLY A 60 2.89 28.14 7.67
CA GLY A 60 2.26 27.07 6.93
C GLY A 60 3.14 26.52 5.83
N ARG A 61 3.92 27.40 5.18
CA ARG A 61 4.85 26.99 4.14
C ARG A 61 5.97 26.12 4.69
N ALA A 62 6.55 26.52 5.82
CA ALA A 62 7.61 25.77 6.46
C ALA A 62 7.12 24.36 6.86
N ILE A 63 5.92 24.30 7.42
CA ILE A 63 5.32 23.02 7.82
C ILE A 63 5.03 22.16 6.57
N HIS A 64 4.54 22.80 5.52
CA HIS A 64 4.24 22.10 4.27
C HIS A 64 5.50 21.50 3.65
N ASP A 65 6.60 22.26 3.63
CA ASP A 65 7.86 21.77 3.09
C ASP A 65 8.42 20.62 3.91
N ALA A 66 8.35 20.71 5.24
CA ALA A 66 8.78 19.65 6.11
C ALA A 66 7.94 18.38 5.89
N TRP A 67 6.63 18.56 5.75
CA TRP A 67 5.72 17.46 5.49
C TRP A 67 6.02 16.79 4.16
N ASN A 68 6.33 17.59 3.13
CA ASN A 68 6.69 17.05 1.82
C ASN A 68 7.94 16.19 1.87
N GLN A 69 8.94 16.59 2.66
CA GLN A 69 10.15 15.79 2.84
C GLN A 69 9.84 14.46 3.49
N ILE A 70 9.02 14.48 4.53
CA ILE A 70 8.59 13.25 5.21
C ILE A 70 7.80 12.37 4.26
N HIS A 71 6.93 12.98 3.48
CA HIS A 71 6.10 12.26 2.51
C HIS A 71 6.95 11.57 1.45
N GLU A 72 7.94 12.26 0.91
CA GLU A 72 8.85 11.68 -0.07
C GLU A 72 9.66 10.54 0.53
N SER A 73 10.11 10.68 1.77
CA SER A 73 10.83 9.64 2.47
C SER A 73 9.93 8.42 2.69
N LEU A 74 8.66 8.65 3.05
CA LEU A 74 7.69 7.58 3.25
C LEU A 74 7.48 6.80 1.95
N ILE A 75 7.29 7.49 0.84
CA ILE A 75 7.07 6.85 -0.46
C ILE A 75 8.29 6.02 -0.84
N LYS A 76 9.48 6.56 -0.62
CA LYS A 76 10.73 5.86 -0.92
C LYS A 76 10.85 4.58 -0.09
N GLU A 77 10.57 4.67 1.20
CA GLU A 77 10.61 3.50 2.08
C GLU A 77 9.58 2.46 1.67
N LEU A 78 8.35 2.89 1.41
CA LEU A 78 7.29 1.98 1.00
C LEU A 78 7.63 1.26 -0.31
N SER A 79 8.26 1.96 -1.24
CA SER A 79 8.61 1.37 -2.53
C SER A 79 9.78 0.39 -2.44
N SER A 80 10.57 0.47 -1.37
CA SER A 80 11.72 -0.41 -1.19
C SER A 80 11.38 -1.72 -0.48
N ILE A 81 10.21 -1.81 0.15
CA ILE A 81 9.80 -3.01 0.89
C ILE A 81 8.86 -3.83 0.01
N THR A 82 9.31 -5.01 -0.38
CA THR A 82 8.52 -5.89 -1.24
C THR A 82 7.73 -6.89 -0.42
N LEU A 83 6.66 -7.40 -1.01
CA LEU A 83 5.83 -8.41 -0.37
C LEU A 83 6.65 -9.66 -0.09
N ASP A 84 7.55 -10.02 -1.00
CA ASP A 84 8.44 -11.16 -0.84
C ASP A 84 9.29 -11.04 0.43
N SER A 85 9.85 -9.84 0.68
CA SER A 85 10.68 -9.64 1.87
C SER A 85 9.89 -9.76 3.16
N LEU A 86 8.62 -9.35 3.14
CA LEU A 86 7.76 -9.46 4.31
C LEU A 86 7.43 -10.91 4.63
N THR A 87 7.18 -11.72 3.61
CA THR A 87 6.86 -13.13 3.83
C THR A 87 8.07 -13.91 4.31
N THR A 88 9.27 -13.51 3.93
CA THR A 88 10.49 -14.14 4.42
C THR A 88 10.76 -13.82 5.87
N GLN A 89 10.42 -12.60 6.29
CA GLN A 89 10.67 -12.15 7.65
C GLN A 89 9.67 -12.73 8.65
N THR A 90 8.51 -13.14 8.19
CA THR A 90 7.46 -13.68 9.06
C THR A 90 6.95 -15.01 8.50
N PRO A 91 7.79 -16.08 8.59
CA PRO A 91 7.43 -17.36 7.98
C PRO A 91 6.27 -18.07 8.69
N MET A 92 5.88 -17.62 9.85
CA MET A 92 4.85 -18.26 10.67
C MET A 92 3.51 -17.55 10.57
N PHE A 93 3.10 -17.23 9.37
CA PHE A 93 1.83 -16.56 9.16
C PHE A 93 0.74 -17.57 8.89
N TYR A 94 0.00 -17.91 9.93
CA TYR A 94 -1.15 -18.78 9.83
C TYR A 94 -2.43 -17.97 10.07
N ILE A 95 -3.31 -18.08 9.14
CA ILE A 95 -4.63 -17.45 9.28
C ILE A 95 -5.69 -18.52 9.10
#